data_b44b933ef1dd822e259ffd69c5fc2830
#
_entry.id   b44b933ef1dd822e259ffd69c5fc2830
#
_cell.length_a   1.000
_cell.length_b   1.000
_cell.length_c   1.000
_cell.angle_alpha   90.00
_cell.angle_beta   90.00
_cell.angle_gamma   90.00
#
_symmetry.space_group_name_H-M   'P 1'
#
loop_
_entity.id
_entity.type
_entity.pdbx_description
1 polymer ?
#
loop_
_entity_poly.entity_id
_entity_poly.type
_entity_poly.pdbx_seq_one_letter_code
_entity_poly.pdbx_strand_id
1 'polypeptide(L)'
;MADAPDIGPIIQRERKARHLTLERLAQLSGVSRSMLSQIERGESNPTFAVLWGLTQALKIDLADLINGGVAHRQANPVDVVTVAHTPEIKSPEGHWRLRILSPPAMAGRVEWYEVEIAPGGKLSSAPHAAGTYEHLTAQSEGLSVKTTLGQQSLVTGETARYRADVEHEIANAGGEAARALMVVVYE
;
A
#
# COMPACT_ATOMS: atom_id res chain seq x y z
N MET A 1 -24.12 7.58 18.40
CA MET A 1 -23.88 8.06 17.03
C MET A 1 -22.44 8.46 16.97
N ALA A 2 -21.66 7.98 16.00
CA ALA A 2 -20.30 8.47 15.83
C ALA A 2 -20.40 9.93 15.36
N ASP A 3 -19.77 10.85 16.07
CA ASP A 3 -19.67 12.25 15.63
C ASP A 3 -18.97 12.30 14.27
N ALA A 4 -19.49 13.14 13.37
CA ALA A 4 -18.84 13.37 12.08
C ALA A 4 -17.43 13.95 12.34
N PRO A 5 -16.41 13.51 11.61
CA PRO A 5 -15.05 14.01 11.83
C PRO A 5 -15.01 15.52 11.61
N ASP A 6 -14.38 16.24 12.55
CA ASP A 6 -14.16 17.69 12.44
C ASP A 6 -13.06 17.99 11.44
N ILE A 7 -13.45 18.08 10.17
CA ILE A 7 -12.52 18.27 9.04
C ILE A 7 -12.05 19.72 8.87
N GLY A 8 -12.74 20.68 9.47
CA GLY A 8 -12.43 22.12 9.34
C GLY A 8 -11.02 22.47 9.79
N PRO A 9 -10.62 22.13 11.03
CA PRO A 9 -9.27 22.35 11.54
C PRO A 9 -8.19 21.68 10.69
N ILE A 10 -8.50 20.53 10.10
CA ILE A 10 -7.57 19.78 9.26
C ILE A 10 -7.30 20.56 7.96
N ILE A 11 -8.35 20.97 7.26
CA ILE A 11 -8.25 21.76 6.03
C ILE A 11 -7.48 23.05 6.29
N GLN A 12 -7.79 23.76 7.38
CA GLN A 12 -7.09 24.98 7.76
C GLN A 12 -5.59 24.74 7.99
N ARG A 13 -5.24 23.68 8.72
CA ARG A 13 -3.86 23.32 8.99
C ARG A 13 -3.10 23.00 7.72
N GLU A 14 -3.67 22.13 6.85
CA GLU A 14 -3.05 21.72 5.59
C GLU A 14 -2.88 22.89 4.62
N ARG A 15 -3.85 23.80 4.58
CA ARG A 15 -3.74 25.06 3.80
C ARG A 15 -2.60 25.93 4.31
N LYS A 16 -2.55 26.17 5.63
CA LYS A 16 -1.49 27.00 6.25
C LYS A 16 -0.10 26.39 6.09
N ALA A 17 0.03 25.07 6.22
CA ALA A 17 1.31 24.36 6.02
C ALA A 17 1.85 24.53 4.60
N ARG A 18 0.96 24.75 3.61
CA ARG A 18 1.32 25.02 2.20
C ARG A 18 1.38 26.51 1.86
N HIS A 19 1.31 27.37 2.87
CA HIS A 19 1.29 28.84 2.71
C HIS A 19 0.20 29.35 1.74
N LEU A 20 -0.93 28.62 1.63
CA LEU A 20 -2.05 29.03 0.77
C LEU A 20 -2.99 30.00 1.50
N THR A 21 -3.41 31.07 0.80
CA THR A 21 -4.53 31.90 1.25
C THR A 21 -5.87 31.20 0.97
N LEU A 22 -6.95 31.62 1.62
CA LEU A 22 -8.31 31.13 1.30
C LEU A 22 -8.67 31.37 -0.17
N GLU A 23 -8.28 32.51 -0.73
CA GLU A 23 -8.47 32.82 -2.15
C GLU A 23 -7.75 31.83 -3.05
N ARG A 24 -6.49 31.55 -2.73
CA ARG A 24 -5.69 30.62 -3.55
C ARG A 24 -6.23 29.20 -3.47
N LEU A 25 -6.65 28.75 -2.29
CA LEU A 25 -7.28 27.45 -2.15
C LEU A 25 -8.62 27.38 -2.89
N ALA A 26 -9.42 28.46 -2.85
CA ALA A 26 -10.69 28.55 -3.61
C ALA A 26 -10.46 28.36 -5.12
N GLN A 27 -9.46 29.04 -5.68
CA GLN A 27 -9.10 28.90 -7.09
C GLN A 27 -8.64 27.48 -7.46
N LEU A 28 -7.87 26.84 -6.59
CA LEU A 28 -7.34 25.49 -6.84
C LEU A 28 -8.39 24.38 -6.69
N SER A 29 -9.32 24.54 -5.73
CA SER A 29 -10.30 23.51 -5.38
C SER A 29 -11.66 23.67 -6.11
N GLY A 30 -11.90 24.84 -6.73
CA GLY A 30 -13.23 25.17 -7.27
C GLY A 30 -14.29 25.48 -6.22
N VAL A 31 -13.90 25.58 -4.93
CA VAL A 31 -14.81 25.88 -3.81
C VAL A 31 -14.77 27.36 -3.50
N SER A 32 -15.92 27.99 -3.29
CA SER A 32 -15.94 29.44 -3.01
C SER A 32 -15.20 29.78 -1.70
N ARG A 33 -14.58 30.95 -1.65
CA ARG A 33 -13.88 31.45 -0.47
C ARG A 33 -14.77 31.48 0.77
N SER A 34 -16.05 31.88 0.61
CA SER A 34 -17.01 31.93 1.73
C SER A 34 -17.28 30.52 2.28
N MET A 35 -17.49 29.54 1.42
CA MET A 35 -17.70 28.16 1.81
C MET A 35 -16.45 27.58 2.50
N LEU A 36 -15.25 27.84 1.99
CA LEU A 36 -14.00 27.44 2.64
C LEU A 36 -13.88 28.00 4.05
N SER A 37 -14.20 29.29 4.21
CA SER A 37 -14.19 29.92 5.54
C SER A 37 -15.18 29.28 6.49
N GLN A 38 -16.38 28.91 6.05
CA GLN A 38 -17.39 28.21 6.85
C GLN A 38 -16.94 26.78 7.20
N ILE A 39 -16.35 26.07 6.26
CA ILE A 39 -15.82 24.72 6.49
C ILE A 39 -14.69 24.75 7.54
N GLU A 40 -13.73 25.68 7.40
CA GLU A 40 -12.59 25.80 8.35
C GLU A 40 -13.04 26.17 9.77
N ARG A 41 -14.21 26.80 9.95
CA ARG A 41 -14.80 27.09 11.25
C ARG A 41 -15.78 26.02 11.76
N GLY A 42 -15.99 24.94 11.00
CA GLY A 42 -16.97 23.90 11.35
C GLY A 42 -18.42 24.33 11.20
N GLU A 43 -18.70 25.43 10.50
CA GLU A 43 -20.04 26.01 10.31
C GLU A 43 -20.79 25.42 9.11
N SER A 44 -20.14 24.57 8.32
CA SER A 44 -20.71 23.95 7.12
C SER A 44 -20.20 22.54 6.95
N ASN A 45 -21.11 21.62 6.58
CA ASN A 45 -20.79 20.23 6.25
C ASN A 45 -20.58 20.12 4.73
N PRO A 46 -19.34 19.92 4.25
CA PRO A 46 -19.08 19.86 2.82
C PRO A 46 -19.61 18.56 2.20
N THR A 47 -20.07 18.67 0.96
CA THR A 47 -20.43 17.50 0.15
C THR A 47 -19.19 16.72 -0.26
N PHE A 48 -19.37 15.47 -0.69
CA PHE A 48 -18.28 14.66 -1.23
C PHE A 48 -17.49 15.35 -2.36
N ALA A 49 -18.21 16.02 -3.27
CA ALA A 49 -17.57 16.76 -4.37
C ALA A 49 -16.68 17.91 -3.88
N VAL A 50 -17.10 18.62 -2.85
CA VAL A 50 -16.30 19.67 -2.19
C VAL A 50 -15.07 19.07 -1.52
N LEU A 51 -15.23 17.97 -0.77
CA LEU A 51 -14.11 17.24 -0.14
C LEU A 51 -13.11 16.79 -1.19
N TRP A 52 -13.58 16.20 -2.28
CA TRP A 52 -12.72 15.77 -3.39
C TRP A 52 -11.93 16.92 -3.99
N GLY A 53 -12.58 18.06 -4.30
CA GLY A 53 -11.88 19.25 -4.80
C GLY A 53 -10.81 19.77 -3.84
N LEU A 54 -11.08 19.73 -2.54
CA LEU A 54 -10.12 20.14 -1.49
C LEU A 54 -8.94 19.19 -1.37
N THR A 55 -9.17 17.88 -1.42
CA THR A 55 -8.08 16.89 -1.35
C THR A 55 -7.14 17.00 -2.55
N GLN A 56 -7.69 17.21 -3.76
CA GLN A 56 -6.89 17.44 -4.96
C GLN A 56 -6.06 18.73 -4.86
N ALA A 57 -6.68 19.83 -4.41
CA ALA A 57 -6.01 21.11 -4.26
C ALA A 57 -4.91 21.12 -3.20
N LEU A 58 -5.15 20.40 -2.11
CA LEU A 58 -4.22 20.26 -0.99
C LEU A 58 -3.21 19.11 -1.17
N LYS A 59 -3.42 18.23 -2.16
CA LYS A 59 -2.62 17.01 -2.38
C LYS A 59 -2.56 16.12 -1.13
N ILE A 60 -3.72 15.82 -0.57
CA ILE A 60 -3.90 14.92 0.57
C ILE A 60 -4.89 13.83 0.20
N ASP A 61 -4.80 12.67 0.85
CA ASP A 61 -5.78 11.61 0.67
C ASP A 61 -7.10 11.93 1.36
N LEU A 62 -8.21 11.53 0.74
CA LEU A 62 -9.53 11.67 1.35
C LEU A 62 -9.64 10.88 2.68
N ALA A 63 -8.99 9.72 2.74
CA ALA A 63 -8.91 8.93 3.95
C ALA A 63 -8.21 9.69 5.09
N ASP A 64 -7.14 10.41 4.78
CA ASP A 64 -6.45 11.27 5.77
C ASP A 64 -7.35 12.39 6.26
N LEU A 65 -8.14 12.99 5.37
CA LEU A 65 -9.06 14.05 5.73
C LEU A 65 -10.19 13.56 6.66
N ILE A 66 -10.70 12.34 6.42
CA ILE A 66 -11.79 11.73 7.21
C ILE A 66 -11.26 11.19 8.55
N ASN A 67 -10.06 10.63 8.57
CA ASN A 67 -9.44 10.03 9.76
C ASN A 67 -8.72 11.02 10.69
N GLY A 68 -8.98 12.31 10.56
CA GLY A 68 -8.39 13.31 11.45
C GLY A 68 -7.23 14.10 10.83
N GLY A 69 -7.11 14.04 9.51
CA GLY A 69 -6.03 14.65 8.72
C GLY A 69 -4.84 13.71 8.61
N VAL A 70 -3.93 14.10 7.72
CA VAL A 70 -2.55 13.64 7.92
C VAL A 70 -2.24 14.10 9.33
N ALA A 71 -2.45 13.20 10.33
CA ALA A 71 -1.83 13.44 11.60
C ALA A 71 -0.43 13.91 11.18
N HIS A 72 0.03 15.08 11.67
CA HIS A 72 1.43 15.17 11.94
C HIS A 72 1.68 13.90 12.75
N ARG A 73 1.95 12.80 12.07
CA ARG A 73 2.87 11.83 12.60
C ARG A 73 4.01 12.76 12.97
N GLN A 74 4.03 13.18 14.23
CA GLN A 74 5.27 13.65 14.84
C GLN A 74 6.25 12.74 14.20
N ALA A 75 7.13 13.27 13.36
CA ALA A 75 7.96 12.46 12.51
C ALA A 75 8.70 11.54 13.48
N ASN A 76 8.03 10.46 13.82
CA ASN A 76 8.67 9.35 14.47
C ASN A 76 9.59 8.91 13.35
N PRO A 77 10.90 9.13 13.46
CA PRO A 77 11.82 8.87 12.36
C PRO A 77 11.74 7.39 11.93
N VAL A 78 10.98 6.58 12.66
CA VAL A 78 10.68 5.19 12.37
C VAL A 78 9.15 5.01 12.33
N ASP A 79 8.60 4.76 11.15
CA ASP A 79 7.19 4.39 10.97
C ASP A 79 7.02 2.87 11.17
N VAL A 80 6.19 2.48 12.13
CA VAL A 80 5.94 1.08 12.45
C VAL A 80 4.51 0.73 12.07
N VAL A 81 4.35 -0.12 11.04
CA VAL A 81 3.08 -0.74 10.68
C VAL A 81 2.92 -2.02 11.50
N THR A 82 1.86 -2.12 12.30
CA THR A 82 1.62 -3.32 13.11
C THR A 82 1.08 -4.46 12.26
N VAL A 83 1.23 -5.70 12.73
CA VAL A 83 0.71 -6.90 12.04
C VAL A 83 -0.78 -6.78 11.73
N ALA A 84 -1.57 -6.23 12.66
CA ALA A 84 -3.02 -6.04 12.48
C ALA A 84 -3.39 -5.03 11.38
N HIS A 85 -2.49 -4.14 11.00
CA HIS A 85 -2.68 -3.13 9.96
C HIS A 85 -1.90 -3.44 8.68
N THR A 86 -1.21 -4.57 8.60
CA THR A 86 -0.52 -5.03 7.39
C THR A 86 -1.52 -5.72 6.48
N PRO A 87 -1.80 -5.20 5.27
CA PRO A 87 -2.73 -5.83 4.35
C PRO A 87 -2.26 -7.22 3.94
N GLU A 88 -3.21 -8.14 3.73
CA GLU A 88 -2.88 -9.48 3.25
C GLU A 88 -3.82 -9.95 2.14
N ILE A 89 -3.29 -10.80 1.26
CA ILE A 89 -4.00 -11.49 0.20
C ILE A 89 -3.83 -12.99 0.46
N LYS A 90 -4.90 -13.76 0.29
CA LYS A 90 -4.90 -15.23 0.50
C LYS A 90 -5.53 -15.93 -0.68
N SER A 91 -5.10 -17.16 -0.96
CA SER A 91 -5.87 -18.01 -1.85
C SER A 91 -7.20 -18.43 -1.20
N PRO A 92 -8.26 -18.64 -1.99
CA PRO A 92 -9.55 -19.09 -1.46
C PRO A 92 -9.46 -20.38 -0.61
N GLU A 93 -8.58 -21.31 -1.01
CA GLU A 93 -8.37 -22.59 -0.34
C GLU A 93 -7.33 -22.52 0.80
N GLY A 94 -6.72 -21.34 1.04
CA GLY A 94 -5.70 -21.16 2.07
C GLY A 94 -4.32 -21.77 1.74
N HIS A 95 -4.07 -22.09 0.48
CA HIS A 95 -2.80 -22.69 0.06
C HIS A 95 -1.61 -21.75 0.12
N TRP A 96 -1.85 -20.44 0.08
CA TRP A 96 -0.82 -19.40 0.24
C TRP A 96 -1.41 -18.13 0.82
N ARG A 97 -0.52 -17.32 1.40
CA ARG A 97 -0.79 -15.98 1.94
C ARG A 97 0.36 -15.04 1.59
N LEU A 98 0.01 -13.84 1.14
CA LEU A 98 0.93 -12.71 0.93
C LEU A 98 0.57 -11.60 1.91
N ARG A 99 1.53 -11.12 2.68
CA ARG A 99 1.39 -9.89 3.46
C ARG A 99 2.15 -8.77 2.78
N ILE A 100 1.48 -7.66 2.51
CA ILE A 100 2.04 -6.51 1.79
C ILE A 100 2.83 -5.67 2.79
N LEU A 101 4.16 -5.71 2.70
CA LEU A 101 5.04 -4.99 3.63
C LEU A 101 5.50 -3.64 3.05
N SER A 102 5.44 -3.48 1.73
CA SER A 102 5.79 -2.23 1.04
C SER A 102 4.77 -1.14 1.31
N PRO A 103 5.20 0.13 1.49
CA PRO A 103 4.26 1.24 1.60
C PRO A 103 3.53 1.48 0.27
N PRO A 104 2.24 1.92 0.29
CA PRO A 104 1.45 2.14 -0.93
C PRO A 104 2.11 3.08 -1.95
N ALA A 105 2.92 4.03 -1.49
CA ALA A 105 3.64 4.96 -2.36
C ALA A 105 4.72 4.30 -3.25
N MET A 106 5.07 3.05 -2.98
CA MET A 106 6.06 2.27 -3.76
C MET A 106 5.40 1.34 -4.77
N ALA A 107 4.06 1.23 -4.77
CA ALA A 107 3.31 0.37 -5.68
C ALA A 107 3.66 0.64 -7.16
N GLY A 108 3.90 -0.43 -7.92
CA GLY A 108 4.31 -0.35 -9.33
C GLY A 108 5.76 0.13 -9.55
N ARG A 109 6.56 0.23 -8.50
CA ARG A 109 8.00 0.54 -8.57
C ARG A 109 8.84 -0.53 -7.90
N VAL A 110 8.69 -0.68 -6.59
CA VAL A 110 9.30 -1.74 -5.80
C VAL A 110 8.31 -2.15 -4.73
N GLU A 111 7.96 -3.41 -4.70
CA GLU A 111 7.03 -3.98 -3.72
C GLU A 111 7.72 -5.12 -2.98
N TRP A 112 7.39 -5.32 -1.70
CA TRP A 112 7.89 -6.47 -0.97
C TRP A 112 6.82 -7.08 -0.09
N TYR A 113 6.91 -8.41 0.03
CA TYR A 113 5.91 -9.26 0.62
C TYR A 113 6.53 -10.31 1.53
N GLU A 114 5.87 -10.58 2.64
CA GLU A 114 6.05 -11.87 3.31
C GLU A 114 5.15 -12.89 2.60
N VAL A 115 5.75 -13.96 2.14
CA VAL A 115 5.08 -15.09 1.46
C VAL A 115 5.02 -16.27 2.42
N GLU A 116 3.84 -16.86 2.57
CA GLU A 116 3.65 -18.13 3.30
C GLU A 116 2.90 -19.10 2.39
N ILE A 117 3.44 -20.31 2.21
CA ILE A 117 2.85 -21.36 1.38
C ILE A 117 2.66 -22.61 2.21
N ALA A 118 1.41 -23.10 2.29
CA ALA A 118 1.06 -24.32 2.99
C ALA A 118 1.77 -25.55 2.38
N PRO A 119 1.88 -26.69 3.10
CA PRO A 119 2.41 -27.93 2.56
C PRO A 119 1.68 -28.33 1.26
N GLY A 120 2.45 -28.62 0.19
CA GLY A 120 1.92 -28.90 -1.14
C GLY A 120 1.26 -27.73 -1.88
N GLY A 121 1.23 -26.55 -1.24
CA GLY A 121 0.65 -25.34 -1.82
C GLY A 121 1.51 -24.74 -2.93
N LYS A 122 0.86 -23.91 -3.76
CA LYS A 122 1.46 -23.23 -4.91
C LYS A 122 0.89 -21.83 -5.07
N LEU A 123 1.76 -20.88 -5.35
CA LEU A 123 1.44 -19.54 -5.78
C LEU A 123 1.83 -19.41 -7.26
N SER A 124 0.85 -19.52 -8.15
CA SER A 124 1.04 -19.36 -9.58
C SER A 124 0.67 -17.96 -10.02
N SER A 125 1.55 -17.30 -10.76
CA SER A 125 1.39 -15.92 -11.21
C SER A 125 1.41 -15.85 -12.74
N ALA A 126 0.46 -15.09 -13.29
CA ALA A 126 0.53 -14.65 -14.69
C ALA A 126 1.69 -13.66 -14.86
N PRO A 127 2.18 -13.46 -16.11
CA PRO A 127 3.22 -12.48 -16.37
C PRO A 127 2.86 -11.09 -15.85
N HIS A 128 3.79 -10.47 -15.14
CA HIS A 128 3.74 -9.06 -14.76
C HIS A 128 4.07 -8.13 -15.93
N ALA A 129 4.17 -6.83 -15.69
CA ALA A 129 4.61 -5.87 -16.71
C ALA A 129 6.02 -6.26 -17.24
N ALA A 130 6.27 -5.94 -18.52
CA ALA A 130 7.57 -6.22 -19.13
C ALA A 130 8.72 -5.59 -18.32
N GLY A 131 9.81 -6.32 -18.16
CA GLY A 131 10.97 -5.89 -17.39
C GLY A 131 10.87 -6.17 -15.88
N THR A 132 9.75 -6.71 -15.36
CA THR A 132 9.60 -7.02 -13.95
C THR A 132 10.48 -8.18 -13.52
N TYR A 133 11.16 -8.01 -12.38
CA TYR A 133 11.95 -9.05 -11.70
C TYR A 133 11.41 -9.32 -10.30
N GLU A 134 11.49 -10.59 -9.90
CA GLU A 134 11.27 -11.01 -8.51
C GLU A 134 12.55 -11.56 -7.89
N HIS A 135 12.70 -11.26 -6.59
CA HIS A 135 13.77 -11.76 -5.73
C HIS A 135 13.11 -12.43 -4.54
N LEU A 136 13.18 -13.77 -4.49
CA LEU A 136 12.57 -14.57 -3.44
C LEU A 136 13.66 -15.14 -2.51
N THR A 137 13.71 -14.66 -1.28
CA THR A 137 14.62 -15.19 -0.25
C THR A 137 13.90 -16.18 0.64
N ALA A 138 14.30 -17.44 0.59
CA ALA A 138 13.72 -18.49 1.43
C ALA A 138 14.08 -18.27 2.90
N GLN A 139 13.06 -18.24 3.78
CA GLN A 139 13.21 -18.14 5.23
C GLN A 139 13.00 -19.48 5.92
N SER A 140 12.56 -20.50 5.16
CA SER A 140 12.42 -21.89 5.60
C SER A 140 12.64 -22.84 4.43
N GLU A 141 12.76 -24.13 4.74
CA GLU A 141 12.90 -25.21 3.76
C GLU A 141 11.60 -25.46 2.95
N GLY A 142 11.73 -26.20 1.85
CA GLY A 142 10.62 -26.71 1.05
C GLY A 142 10.23 -25.87 -0.14
N LEU A 143 10.76 -24.66 -0.28
CA LEU A 143 10.43 -23.76 -1.37
C LEU A 143 11.16 -24.09 -2.68
N SER A 144 10.44 -23.92 -3.78
CA SER A 144 11.00 -23.92 -5.13
C SER A 144 10.36 -22.83 -5.97
N VAL A 145 11.13 -22.31 -6.95
CA VAL A 145 10.67 -21.39 -7.96
C VAL A 145 10.74 -22.06 -9.32
N LYS A 146 9.65 -21.97 -10.07
CA LYS A 146 9.53 -22.46 -11.44
C LYS A 146 9.17 -21.30 -12.37
N THR A 147 9.87 -21.22 -13.50
CA THR A 147 9.57 -20.31 -14.61
C THR A 147 9.48 -21.11 -15.91
N THR A 148 9.22 -20.46 -17.04
CA THR A 148 9.28 -21.10 -18.36
C THR A 148 10.68 -21.62 -18.72
N LEU A 149 11.74 -21.14 -18.04
CA LEU A 149 13.14 -21.50 -18.32
C LEU A 149 13.68 -22.60 -17.40
N GLY A 150 12.96 -23.01 -16.37
CA GLY A 150 13.38 -24.07 -15.46
C GLY A 150 12.82 -23.94 -14.05
N GLN A 151 13.25 -24.84 -13.19
CA GLN A 151 12.85 -24.88 -11.78
C GLN A 151 14.08 -25.05 -10.90
N GLN A 152 14.10 -24.37 -9.75
CA GLN A 152 15.12 -24.48 -8.71
C GLN A 152 14.46 -24.60 -7.33
N SER A 153 14.96 -25.55 -6.54
CA SER A 153 14.64 -25.62 -5.10
C SER A 153 15.59 -24.70 -4.34
N LEU A 154 15.08 -24.14 -3.24
CA LEU A 154 15.83 -23.22 -2.39
C LEU A 154 16.00 -23.85 -0.99
N VAL A 155 17.19 -23.72 -0.44
CA VAL A 155 17.42 -23.93 0.98
C VAL A 155 17.29 -22.61 1.74
N THR A 156 17.07 -22.69 3.04
CA THR A 156 16.92 -21.51 3.90
C THR A 156 18.09 -20.53 3.73
N GLY A 157 17.80 -19.26 3.49
CA GLY A 157 18.78 -18.18 3.28
C GLY A 157 19.15 -17.94 1.82
N GLU A 158 18.82 -18.85 0.90
CA GLU A 158 19.05 -18.62 -0.53
C GLU A 158 18.03 -17.67 -1.15
N THR A 159 18.49 -16.94 -2.18
CA THR A 159 17.65 -16.01 -2.94
C THR A 159 17.61 -16.41 -4.40
N ALA A 160 16.44 -16.79 -4.87
CA ALA A 160 16.17 -16.90 -6.30
C ALA A 160 15.92 -15.51 -6.88
N ARG A 161 16.47 -15.26 -8.08
CA ARG A 161 16.24 -14.04 -8.87
C ARG A 161 15.79 -14.46 -10.24
N TYR A 162 14.61 -14.01 -10.65
CA TYR A 162 14.01 -14.44 -11.92
C TYR A 162 13.16 -13.35 -12.54
N ARG A 163 12.98 -13.46 -13.85
CA ARG A 163 12.03 -12.61 -14.58
C ARG A 163 10.62 -13.00 -14.19
N ALA A 164 9.83 -12.02 -13.81
CA ALA A 164 8.43 -12.18 -13.44
C ALA A 164 7.47 -11.68 -14.55
N ASP A 165 8.00 -11.17 -15.67
CA ASP A 165 7.25 -10.85 -16.88
C ASP A 165 6.96 -12.10 -17.75
N VAL A 166 7.14 -13.28 -17.20
CA VAL A 166 6.75 -14.59 -17.73
C VAL A 166 5.93 -15.35 -16.70
N GLU A 167 5.22 -16.39 -17.11
CA GLU A 167 4.53 -17.29 -16.15
C GLU A 167 5.54 -17.88 -15.18
N HIS A 168 5.23 -17.81 -13.90
CA HIS A 168 6.07 -18.34 -12.83
C HIS A 168 5.25 -18.88 -11.66
N GLU A 169 5.86 -19.75 -10.87
CA GLU A 169 5.23 -20.43 -9.74
C GLU A 169 6.22 -20.52 -8.58
N ILE A 170 5.75 -20.23 -7.38
CA ILE A 170 6.44 -20.54 -6.14
C ILE A 170 5.68 -21.69 -5.49
N ALA A 171 6.36 -22.80 -5.18
CA ALA A 171 5.75 -24.00 -4.59
C ALA A 171 6.45 -24.42 -3.31
N ASN A 172 5.68 -25.05 -2.44
CA ASN A 172 6.20 -25.70 -1.24
C ASN A 172 6.01 -27.23 -1.34
N ALA A 173 7.12 -27.96 -1.50
CA ALA A 173 7.13 -29.42 -1.51
C ALA A 173 7.42 -30.03 -0.11
N GLY A 174 7.60 -29.19 0.92
CA GLY A 174 7.84 -29.62 2.29
C GLY A 174 6.58 -30.07 3.01
N GLY A 175 6.76 -30.65 4.20
CA GLY A 175 5.68 -31.11 5.06
C GLY A 175 5.10 -30.04 6.01
N GLU A 176 5.72 -28.88 6.07
CA GLU A 176 5.32 -27.74 6.92
C GLU A 176 5.12 -26.47 6.08
N ALA A 177 4.44 -25.46 6.64
CA ALA A 177 4.29 -24.17 5.96
C ALA A 177 5.65 -23.52 5.74
N ALA A 178 5.92 -23.11 4.51
CA ALA A 178 7.17 -22.49 4.12
C ALA A 178 7.03 -20.97 3.98
N ARG A 179 8.07 -20.22 4.35
CA ARG A 179 8.09 -18.76 4.35
C ARG A 179 9.22 -18.21 3.50
N ALA A 180 8.95 -17.07 2.88
CA ALA A 180 9.94 -16.30 2.14
C ALA A 180 9.68 -14.79 2.28
N LEU A 181 10.73 -14.01 2.05
CA LEU A 181 10.62 -12.59 1.70
C LEU A 181 10.73 -12.46 0.19
N MET A 182 9.73 -11.82 -0.43
CA MET A 182 9.70 -11.55 -1.87
C MET A 182 9.80 -10.05 -2.13
N VAL A 183 10.67 -9.66 -3.06
CA VAL A 183 10.78 -8.29 -3.56
C VAL A 183 10.49 -8.30 -5.06
N VAL A 184 9.55 -7.47 -5.48
CA VAL A 184 9.17 -7.26 -6.88
C VAL A 184 9.68 -5.90 -7.32
N VAL A 185 10.43 -5.87 -8.42
CA VAL A 185 11.01 -4.64 -8.99
C VAL A 185 10.42 -4.46 -10.39
N TYR A 186 9.76 -3.33 -10.62
CA TYR A 186 9.20 -2.94 -11.90
C TYR A 186 10.17 -1.95 -12.58
N GLU A 187 10.50 -2.21 -13.86
CA GLU A 187 11.27 -1.29 -14.71
C GLU A 187 10.39 -0.24 -15.41
#